data_948180f06bbf9c9a12fca1c81b8b6a29
#
_entry.id   948180f06bbf9c9a12fca1c81b8b6a29
#
_cell.length_a   1.000
_cell.length_b   1.000
_cell.length_c   1.000
_cell.angle_alpha   90.00
_cell.angle_beta   90.00
_cell.angle_gamma   90.00
#
_symmetry.space_group_name_H-M   'P 1'
#
loop_
_entity.id
_entity.type
_entity.pdbx_description
1 polymer ?
#
loop_
_entity_poly.entity_id
_entity_poly.type
_entity_poly.pdbx_seq_one_letter_code
_entity_poly.pdbx_strand_id
1 'polypeptide(L)'
;MEALRFTRDHLWVRIDGHHARIGLSEHGQVTLGEIKAVELPEVGDAVERGEAFGELESRRTVAELLAPVTGTVTAINTDLEDSPSLVNDDPHHDGWLVEVDLFDLDELDELMSAEQYEALVDDE
;
A
#
# COMPACT_ATOMS: atom_id res chain seq x y z
N MET A 1 -2.27 -18.51 -7.08
CA MET A 1 -2.37 -18.42 -5.61
C MET A 1 -1.86 -17.07 -5.15
N GLU A 2 -2.66 -16.35 -4.38
CA GLU A 2 -2.27 -15.05 -3.87
C GLU A 2 -1.38 -15.18 -2.64
N ALA A 3 -0.36 -14.33 -2.56
CA ALA A 3 0.49 -14.21 -1.40
C ALA A 3 0.36 -12.80 -0.83
N LEU A 4 0.26 -12.70 0.49
CA LEU A 4 0.15 -11.41 1.17
C LEU A 4 1.46 -11.12 1.90
N ARG A 5 2.03 -9.94 1.64
CA ARG A 5 3.26 -9.47 2.24
C ARG A 5 3.07 -8.08 2.81
N PHE A 6 4.01 -7.64 3.64
CA PHE A 6 3.93 -6.35 4.32
C PHE A 6 5.25 -5.62 4.26
N THR A 7 5.19 -4.30 4.45
CA THR A 7 6.39 -3.46 4.55
C THR A 7 6.47 -2.83 5.94
N ARG A 8 7.64 -2.30 6.28
CA ARG A 8 7.84 -1.58 7.54
C ARG A 8 7.04 -0.27 7.58
N ASP A 9 6.63 0.22 6.43
CA ASP A 9 5.84 1.44 6.32
C ASP A 9 4.34 1.17 6.43
N HIS A 10 3.98 -0.04 6.85
CA HIS A 10 2.59 -0.47 7.09
C HIS A 10 1.76 -0.57 5.81
N LEU A 11 2.40 -0.95 4.71
CA LEU A 11 1.68 -1.28 3.48
C LEU A 11 1.57 -2.79 3.35
N TRP A 12 0.41 -3.24 2.84
CA TRP A 12 0.26 -4.64 2.45
C TRP A 12 0.42 -4.75 0.93
N VAL A 13 0.93 -5.89 0.50
CA VAL A 13 1.14 -6.19 -0.92
C VAL A 13 0.54 -7.56 -1.18
N ARG A 14 -0.50 -7.61 -1.99
CA ARG A 14 -1.14 -8.87 -2.39
C ARG A 14 -0.62 -9.24 -3.77
N ILE A 15 0.08 -10.36 -3.86
CA ILE A 15 0.81 -10.76 -5.05
C ILE A 15 0.06 -11.87 -5.76
N ASP A 16 -0.14 -11.68 -7.08
CA ASP A 16 -0.76 -12.68 -7.95
C ASP A 16 0.02 -12.69 -9.27
N GLY A 17 0.93 -13.69 -9.41
CA GLY A 17 1.80 -13.76 -10.57
C GLY A 17 2.72 -12.54 -10.66
N HIS A 18 2.59 -11.77 -11.74
CA HIS A 18 3.35 -10.54 -11.97
C HIS A 18 2.62 -9.29 -11.52
N HIS A 19 1.42 -9.44 -10.94
CA HIS A 19 0.62 -8.32 -10.45
C HIS A 19 0.69 -8.22 -8.96
N ALA A 20 0.64 -6.98 -8.45
CA ALA A 20 0.52 -6.73 -7.02
C ALA A 20 -0.52 -5.64 -6.79
N ARG A 21 -1.37 -5.86 -5.78
CA ARG A 21 -2.28 -4.85 -5.28
C ARG A 21 -1.71 -4.35 -3.96
N ILE A 22 -1.67 -3.05 -3.79
CA ILE A 22 -1.01 -2.41 -2.65
C ILE A 22 -2.02 -1.57 -1.89
N GLY A 23 -1.97 -1.63 -0.58
CA GLY A 23 -2.81 -0.81 0.28
C GLY A 23 -2.18 -0.59 1.63
N LEU A 24 -2.87 0.17 2.49
CA LEU A 24 -2.44 0.46 3.85
C LEU A 24 -2.95 -0.65 4.76
N SER A 25 -2.09 -1.11 5.69
CA SER A 25 -2.49 -2.17 6.63
C SER A 25 -3.47 -1.64 7.68
N GLU A 26 -4.14 -2.55 8.38
CA GLU A 26 -5.02 -2.21 9.49
C GLU A 26 -4.28 -1.38 10.54
N HIS A 27 -3.08 -1.80 10.92
CA HIS A 27 -2.25 -1.07 11.89
C HIS A 27 -1.89 0.32 11.36
N GLY A 28 -1.58 0.43 10.08
CA GLY A 28 -1.24 1.71 9.45
C GLY A 28 -2.39 2.70 9.52
N GLN A 29 -3.62 2.26 9.24
CA GLN A 29 -4.75 3.19 9.29
C GLN A 29 -5.08 3.61 10.73
N VAL A 30 -4.89 2.73 11.71
CA VAL A 30 -5.07 3.08 13.12
C VAL A 30 -4.04 4.14 13.53
N THR A 31 -2.80 3.96 13.12
CA THR A 31 -1.70 4.88 13.44
C THR A 31 -1.91 6.26 12.84
N LEU A 32 -2.36 6.33 11.58
CA LEU A 32 -2.58 7.59 10.89
C LEU A 32 -3.88 8.28 11.32
N GLY A 33 -4.89 7.50 11.69
CA GLY A 33 -6.20 8.02 12.02
C GLY A 33 -7.06 8.22 10.77
N GLU A 34 -8.09 9.05 10.88
CA GLU A 34 -9.03 9.28 9.79
C GLU A 34 -8.36 9.88 8.56
N ILE A 35 -8.46 9.18 7.44
CA ILE A 35 -7.88 9.63 6.17
C ILE A 35 -8.85 10.62 5.52
N LYS A 36 -8.33 11.81 5.20
CA LYS A 36 -9.11 12.90 4.61
C LYS A 36 -8.91 13.01 3.10
N ALA A 37 -7.72 12.68 2.62
CA ALA A 37 -7.40 12.78 1.21
C ALA A 37 -6.33 11.76 0.85
N VAL A 38 -6.38 11.30 -0.39
CA VAL A 38 -5.44 10.33 -0.93
C VAL A 38 -4.92 10.87 -2.26
N GLU A 39 -3.60 10.96 -2.38
CA GLU A 39 -2.97 11.35 -3.64
C GLU A 39 -2.31 10.11 -4.23
N LEU A 40 -2.78 9.70 -5.41
CA LEU A 40 -2.34 8.48 -6.09
C LEU A 40 -1.65 8.84 -7.41
N PRO A 41 -0.76 7.95 -7.92
CA PRO A 41 -0.16 8.16 -9.23
C PRO A 41 -1.19 7.94 -10.34
N GLU A 42 -0.76 8.13 -11.58
CA GLU A 42 -1.61 7.86 -12.74
C GLU A 42 -1.31 6.47 -13.27
N VAL A 43 -2.32 5.85 -13.88
CA VAL A 43 -2.13 4.59 -14.59
C VAL A 43 -1.08 4.81 -15.69
N GLY A 44 -0.10 3.91 -15.75
CA GLY A 44 1.03 4.01 -16.67
C GLY A 44 2.29 4.59 -16.05
N ASP A 45 2.18 5.19 -14.86
CA ASP A 45 3.36 5.71 -14.17
C ASP A 45 4.24 4.57 -13.67
N ALA A 46 5.54 4.80 -13.71
CA ALA A 46 6.49 3.87 -13.12
C ALA A 46 6.64 4.18 -11.63
N VAL A 47 6.73 3.13 -10.81
CA VAL A 47 7.05 3.25 -9.40
C VAL A 47 8.36 2.52 -9.14
N GLU A 48 9.17 3.06 -8.26
CA GLU A 48 10.46 2.48 -7.92
C GLU A 48 10.52 2.23 -6.42
N ARG A 49 10.92 1.03 -6.05
CA ARG A 49 11.00 0.62 -4.66
C ARG A 49 11.79 1.62 -3.82
N GLY A 50 11.20 2.02 -2.71
CA GLY A 50 11.80 2.99 -1.80
C GLY A 50 11.51 4.45 -2.12
N GLU A 51 10.92 4.73 -3.28
CA GLU A 51 10.54 6.10 -3.65
C GLU A 51 9.06 6.35 -3.41
N ALA A 52 8.71 7.59 -3.12
CA ALA A 52 7.32 7.96 -2.88
C ALA A 52 6.51 7.84 -4.17
N PHE A 53 5.34 7.20 -4.09
CA PHE A 53 4.42 7.11 -5.22
C PHE A 53 3.09 7.81 -4.96
N GLY A 54 2.88 8.31 -3.76
CA GLY A 54 1.66 9.00 -3.39
C GLY A 54 1.71 9.49 -1.96
N GLU A 55 0.60 10.04 -1.49
CA GLU A 55 0.49 10.54 -0.12
C GLU A 55 -0.89 10.24 0.46
N LEU A 56 -0.93 10.05 1.77
CA LEU A 56 -2.17 9.98 2.53
C LEU A 56 -2.21 11.16 3.48
N GLU A 57 -3.27 11.95 3.40
CA GLU A 57 -3.50 13.03 4.35
C GLU A 57 -4.54 12.58 5.38
N SER A 58 -4.14 12.58 6.63
CA SER A 58 -5.04 12.28 7.75
C SER A 58 -5.27 13.54 8.56
N ARG A 59 -6.12 13.45 9.56
CA ARG A 59 -6.33 14.57 10.49
C ARG A 59 -5.09 14.91 11.29
N ARG A 60 -4.19 13.97 11.47
CA ARG A 60 -2.99 14.14 12.30
C ARG A 60 -1.76 14.57 11.51
N THR A 61 -1.63 14.05 10.29
CA THR A 61 -0.37 14.19 9.55
C THR A 61 -0.56 13.88 8.07
N VAL A 62 0.48 14.14 7.30
CA VAL A 62 0.59 13.71 5.92
C VAL A 62 1.67 12.64 5.86
N ALA A 63 1.36 11.49 5.30
CA ALA A 63 2.31 10.38 5.19
C ALA A 63 2.61 10.11 3.72
N GLU A 64 3.89 10.03 3.38
CA GLU A 64 4.30 9.61 2.04
C GLU A 64 4.14 8.10 1.91
N LEU A 65 3.67 7.66 0.74
CA LEU A 65 3.58 6.24 0.42
C LEU A 65 4.82 5.83 -0.34
N LEU A 66 5.67 5.03 0.30
CA LEU A 66 6.90 4.54 -0.32
C LEU A 66 6.61 3.24 -1.06
N ALA A 67 7.01 3.16 -2.32
CA ALA A 67 6.74 1.99 -3.13
C ALA A 67 7.42 0.75 -2.54
N PRO A 68 6.68 -0.34 -2.31
CA PRO A 68 7.28 -1.57 -1.80
C PRO A 68 7.96 -2.39 -2.88
N VAL A 69 7.65 -2.11 -4.14
CA VAL A 69 8.15 -2.84 -5.30
C VAL A 69 8.37 -1.88 -6.46
N THR A 70 9.12 -2.34 -7.46
CA THR A 70 9.32 -1.60 -8.71
C THR A 70 8.38 -2.16 -9.78
N GLY A 71 7.72 -1.28 -10.51
CA GLY A 71 6.81 -1.72 -11.57
C GLY A 71 6.09 -0.55 -12.21
N THR A 72 5.04 -0.88 -12.95
CA THR A 72 4.20 0.10 -13.63
C THR A 72 2.79 0.04 -13.08
N VAL A 73 2.22 1.20 -12.76
CA VAL A 73 0.84 1.29 -12.24
C VAL A 73 -0.14 0.86 -13.34
N THR A 74 -0.94 -0.15 -13.05
CA THR A 74 -1.96 -0.65 -13.97
C THR A 74 -3.37 -0.25 -13.58
N ALA A 75 -3.58 0.08 -12.30
CA ALA A 75 -4.88 0.54 -11.83
C ALA A 75 -4.70 1.36 -10.55
N ILE A 76 -5.60 2.30 -10.34
CA ILE A 76 -5.69 3.06 -9.09
C ILE A 76 -7.13 2.99 -8.58
N ASN A 77 -7.30 3.11 -7.27
CA ASN A 77 -8.64 3.06 -6.68
C ASN A 77 -9.27 4.45 -6.71
N THR A 78 -10.01 4.72 -7.77
CA THR A 78 -10.63 6.04 -7.96
C THR A 78 -11.73 6.33 -6.94
N ASP A 79 -12.29 5.31 -6.29
CA ASP A 79 -13.29 5.48 -5.25
C ASP A 79 -12.76 6.28 -4.06
N LEU A 80 -11.44 6.27 -3.85
CA LEU A 80 -10.81 7.00 -2.75
C LEU A 80 -10.86 8.52 -2.94
N GLU A 81 -11.06 9.01 -4.16
CA GLU A 81 -11.20 10.44 -4.42
C GLU A 81 -12.44 10.99 -3.72
N ASP A 82 -13.53 10.24 -3.79
CA ASP A 82 -14.81 10.64 -3.18
C ASP A 82 -14.98 10.09 -1.77
N SER A 83 -14.33 8.96 -1.47
CA SER A 83 -14.50 8.24 -0.21
C SER A 83 -13.16 7.81 0.38
N PRO A 84 -12.31 8.77 0.78
CA PRO A 84 -11.01 8.41 1.35
C PRO A 84 -11.11 7.58 2.62
N SER A 85 -12.23 7.66 3.33
CA SER A 85 -12.46 6.87 4.55
C SER A 85 -12.52 5.36 4.30
N LEU A 86 -12.62 4.92 3.04
CA LEU A 86 -12.53 3.49 2.72
C LEU A 86 -11.20 2.89 3.18
N VAL A 87 -10.13 3.70 3.19
CA VAL A 87 -8.83 3.26 3.71
C VAL A 87 -8.94 2.86 5.18
N ASN A 88 -9.77 3.56 5.94
CA ASN A 88 -10.02 3.25 7.36
C ASN A 88 -11.01 2.12 7.53
N ASP A 89 -12.09 2.14 6.74
CA ASP A 89 -13.21 1.22 6.92
C ASP A 89 -12.90 -0.20 6.44
N ASP A 90 -12.14 -0.31 5.35
CA ASP A 90 -11.83 -1.61 4.76
C ASP A 90 -10.47 -1.59 4.08
N PRO A 91 -9.39 -1.44 4.87
CA PRO A 91 -8.06 -1.20 4.31
C PRO A 91 -7.52 -2.35 3.46
N HIS A 92 -7.93 -3.59 3.73
CA HIS A 92 -7.41 -4.77 3.01
C HIS A 92 -8.24 -5.14 1.78
N HIS A 93 -9.37 -4.50 1.55
CA HIS A 93 -10.26 -4.79 0.43
C HIS A 93 -10.64 -3.51 -0.32
N ASP A 94 -11.78 -2.91 -0.01
CA ASP A 94 -12.29 -1.76 -0.76
C ASP A 94 -11.38 -0.52 -0.65
N GLY A 95 -10.54 -0.45 0.36
CA GLY A 95 -9.60 0.65 0.58
C GLY A 95 -8.23 0.46 -0.07
N TRP A 96 -8.10 -0.45 -1.03
CA TRP A 96 -6.84 -0.64 -1.74
C TRP A 96 -6.41 0.65 -2.44
N LEU A 97 -5.10 0.80 -2.67
CA LEU A 97 -4.54 2.03 -3.23
C LEU A 97 -4.24 1.91 -4.72
N VAL A 98 -3.35 1.02 -5.09
CA VAL A 98 -2.90 0.88 -6.48
C VAL A 98 -2.67 -0.59 -6.82
N GLU A 99 -2.68 -0.89 -8.12
CA GLU A 99 -2.20 -2.16 -8.65
C GLU A 99 -1.04 -1.87 -9.57
N VAL A 100 -0.02 -2.70 -9.50
CA VAL A 100 1.19 -2.55 -10.32
C VAL A 100 1.52 -3.86 -11.02
N ASP A 101 2.17 -3.72 -12.18
CA ASP A 101 2.74 -4.85 -12.90
C ASP A 101 4.21 -4.91 -12.50
N LEU A 102 4.61 -6.01 -11.88
CA LEU A 102 5.93 -6.14 -11.25
C LEU A 102 7.03 -6.24 -12.31
N PHE A 103 8.07 -5.43 -12.11
CA PHE A 103 9.24 -5.46 -12.97
C PHE A 103 10.26 -6.51 -12.53
N ASP A 104 10.45 -6.66 -11.22
CA ASP A 104 11.44 -7.56 -10.63
C ASP A 104 10.83 -8.34 -9.48
N LEU A 105 10.59 -9.63 -9.72
CA LEU A 105 9.99 -10.50 -8.71
C LEU A 105 10.93 -10.79 -7.53
N ASP A 106 12.24 -10.60 -7.70
CA ASP A 106 13.20 -10.83 -6.62
C ASP A 106 13.01 -9.83 -5.47
N GLU A 107 12.43 -8.66 -5.74
CA GLU A 107 12.14 -7.69 -4.69
C GLU A 107 11.13 -8.21 -3.68
N LEU A 108 10.32 -9.18 -4.06
CA LEU A 108 9.29 -9.76 -3.18
C LEU A 108 9.90 -10.48 -1.98
N ASP A 109 11.12 -10.99 -2.12
CA ASP A 109 11.81 -11.69 -1.04
C ASP A 109 12.19 -10.76 0.11
N GLU A 110 12.23 -9.46 -0.14
CA GLU A 110 12.58 -8.48 0.89
C GLU A 110 11.36 -7.99 1.67
N LEU A 111 10.17 -8.37 1.23
CA LEU A 111 8.93 -8.04 1.95
C LEU A 111 8.74 -8.98 3.13
N MET A 112 8.06 -8.48 4.17
CA MET A 112 7.79 -9.27 5.35
C MET A 112 6.58 -10.16 5.16
N SER A 113 6.63 -11.35 5.77
CA SER A 113 5.45 -12.19 5.92
C SER A 113 4.50 -11.55 6.95
N ALA A 114 3.27 -12.06 7.03
CA ALA A 114 2.32 -11.59 8.05
C ALA A 114 2.88 -11.78 9.46
N GLU A 115 3.53 -12.92 9.71
CA GLU A 115 4.12 -13.19 11.03
C GLU A 115 5.23 -12.21 11.39
N GLN A 116 6.10 -11.91 10.43
CA GLN A 116 7.19 -10.95 10.64
C GLN A 116 6.65 -9.56 10.89
N TYR A 117 5.62 -9.18 10.16
CA TYR A 117 4.99 -7.87 10.33
C TYR A 117 4.30 -7.76 11.68
N GLU A 118 3.59 -8.80 12.12
CA GLU A 118 2.93 -8.80 13.43
C GLU A 118 3.96 -8.65 14.56
N ALA A 119 5.10 -9.31 14.43
CA ALA A 119 6.17 -9.16 15.42
C ALA A 119 6.72 -7.74 15.47
N LEU A 120 6.85 -7.08 14.31
CA LEU A 120 7.29 -5.69 14.24
C LEU A 120 6.27 -4.76 14.91
N VAL A 121 4.99 -4.95 14.65
CA VAL A 121 3.92 -4.13 15.21
C VAL A 121 3.83 -4.29 16.73
N ASP A 122 4.00 -5.51 17.22
CA ASP A 122 3.94 -5.79 18.66
C ASP A 122 5.08 -5.12 19.43
N ASP A 123 6.20 -4.83 18.77
CA ASP A 123 7.36 -4.16 19.37
C ASP A 123 7.24 -2.63 19.35
N GLU A 124 6.24 -2.07 18.67
CA GLU A 124 6.02 -0.62 18.60
C GLU A 124 5.34 -0.01 19.82
#